data_be7ec689f6b3dba39e031904f08e9c8a
#
_entry.id   be7ec689f6b3dba39e031904f08e9c8a
#
_cell.length_a   1.000
_cell.length_b   1.000
_cell.length_c   1.000
_cell.angle_alpha   90.00
_cell.angle_beta   90.00
_cell.angle_gamma   90.00
#
_symmetry.space_group_name_H-M   'P 1'
#
loop_
_entity.id
_entity.type
_entity.pdbx_description
1 polymer ?
#
loop_
_entity_poly.entity_id
_entity_poly.type
_entity_poly.pdbx_seq_one_letter_code
_entity_poly.pdbx_strand_id
1 'polypeptide(L)'
;MRKYGVGTSRKKNNEDEVAKRFLPHIDLVGYYQFVTFRTHDSIDDYLKRVRNEDISSREQEYKIDQYIDKSKKGCYLNSEILDYLYNYFVSKDKSFYDLVTFSIMPNHVHILFKQNIELPKIMKQIKGATAFEINKILKRKGIFWESNYYDKVIRNETHFEQVYDYIKYNAIKVDLRDAKERFYGIYE
;
A
#
# COMPACT_ATOMS: atom_id res chain seq x y z
N MET A 1 50.08 19.42 37.15
CA MET A 1 49.22 18.25 36.95
C MET A 1 48.16 18.54 35.89
N ARG A 2 48.32 17.98 34.70
CA ARG A 2 47.41 18.17 33.57
C ARG A 2 46.49 16.95 33.48
N LYS A 3 45.17 17.12 33.49
CA LYS A 3 44.21 16.05 33.19
C LYS A 3 43.63 16.29 31.78
N TYR A 4 43.91 15.37 30.89
CA TYR A 4 43.34 15.31 29.55
C TYR A 4 41.92 14.72 29.64
N GLY A 5 40.94 15.46 29.20
CA GLY A 5 39.60 14.96 28.96
C GLY A 5 39.50 14.34 27.55
N VAL A 6 39.25 13.03 27.47
CA VAL A 6 39.00 12.30 26.23
C VAL A 6 37.53 12.48 25.85
N GLY A 7 37.28 13.26 24.80
CA GLY A 7 35.97 13.38 24.21
C GLY A 7 35.61 12.09 23.41
N THR A 8 34.72 11.29 23.92
CA THR A 8 34.15 10.18 23.15
C THR A 8 33.05 10.70 22.22
N SER A 9 33.45 10.89 20.97
CA SER A 9 32.50 11.07 19.86
C SER A 9 31.71 9.78 19.68
N ARG A 10 30.44 9.78 20.12
CA ARG A 10 29.51 8.70 19.81
C ARG A 10 29.23 8.74 18.30
N LYS A 11 29.75 7.75 17.57
CA LYS A 11 29.28 7.42 16.23
C LYS A 11 27.80 7.08 16.35
N LYS A 12 26.90 7.92 15.82
CA LYS A 12 25.50 7.56 15.58
C LYS A 12 25.53 6.39 14.60
N ASN A 13 24.99 5.26 15.03
CA ASN A 13 24.98 4.06 14.23
C ASN A 13 24.08 4.26 13.01
N ASN A 14 24.59 3.88 11.83
CA ASN A 14 23.85 3.83 10.56
C ASN A 14 22.58 2.97 10.62
N GLU A 15 22.40 2.15 11.63
CA GLU A 15 21.22 1.31 11.86
C GLU A 15 19.95 2.12 12.13
N ASP A 16 20.06 3.27 12.84
CA ASP A 16 18.92 4.15 13.12
C ASP A 16 18.44 4.94 11.88
N GLU A 17 19.30 5.18 10.90
CA GLU A 17 18.93 5.82 9.64
C GLU A 17 18.30 4.84 8.65
N VAL A 18 18.65 3.55 8.70
CA VAL A 18 18.06 2.51 7.87
C VAL A 18 16.65 2.16 8.37
N ALA A 19 16.43 2.14 9.69
CA ALA A 19 15.12 1.88 10.30
C ALA A 19 14.05 2.93 9.94
N LYS A 20 14.45 4.19 9.66
CA LYS A 20 13.53 5.25 9.20
C LYS A 20 13.05 5.10 7.75
N ARG A 21 13.64 4.20 6.96
CA ARG A 21 13.28 4.00 5.54
C ARG A 21 12.16 2.99 5.31
N PHE A 22 11.83 2.19 6.30
CA PHE A 22 10.78 1.17 6.19
C PHE A 22 9.70 1.44 7.23
N LEU A 23 8.45 1.56 6.78
CA LEU A 23 7.31 1.54 7.71
C LEU A 23 7.33 0.19 8.44
N PRO A 24 7.25 0.18 9.79
CA PRO A 24 7.15 -1.07 10.52
C PRO A 24 5.83 -1.75 10.15
N HIS A 25 5.90 -2.90 9.50
CA HIS A 25 4.72 -3.71 9.18
C HIS A 25 4.25 -4.47 10.42
N ILE A 26 2.94 -4.43 10.67
CA ILE A 26 2.32 -5.18 11.77
C ILE A 26 1.77 -6.48 11.20
N ASP A 27 2.45 -7.58 11.47
CA ASP A 27 2.10 -8.91 10.98
C ASP A 27 1.39 -9.72 12.07
N LEU A 28 0.06 -9.80 11.97
CA LEU A 28 -0.81 -10.51 12.92
C LEU A 28 -1.76 -11.43 12.16
N VAL A 29 -1.36 -12.70 11.96
CA VAL A 29 -2.21 -13.72 11.34
C VAL A 29 -3.54 -13.86 12.12
N GLY A 30 -4.65 -13.92 11.39
CA GLY A 30 -6.00 -13.98 11.95
C GLY A 30 -6.63 -12.60 12.21
N TYR A 31 -5.90 -11.51 12.01
CA TYR A 31 -6.44 -10.15 12.14
C TYR A 31 -6.78 -9.54 10.78
N TYR A 32 -7.70 -8.58 10.79
CA TYR A 32 -8.01 -7.78 9.61
C TYR A 32 -6.91 -6.75 9.37
N GLN A 33 -6.44 -6.71 8.12
CA GLN A 33 -5.42 -5.78 7.64
C GLN A 33 -5.98 -4.91 6.51
N PHE A 34 -5.82 -3.61 6.67
CA PHE A 34 -5.93 -2.65 5.58
C PHE A 34 -4.56 -2.44 4.96
N VAL A 35 -4.47 -2.55 3.64
CA VAL A 35 -3.21 -2.39 2.91
C VAL A 35 -3.42 -1.44 1.73
N THR A 36 -2.46 -0.53 1.53
CA THR A 36 -2.35 0.30 0.32
C THR A 36 -1.00 0.05 -0.34
N PHE A 37 -1.00 -0.23 -1.65
CA PHE A 37 0.22 -0.38 -2.44
C PHE A 37 0.07 0.28 -3.81
N ARG A 38 1.18 0.76 -4.37
CA ARG A 38 1.19 1.71 -5.47
C ARG A 38 2.09 1.25 -6.61
N THR A 39 1.80 1.75 -7.82
CA THR A 39 2.72 1.56 -8.95
C THR A 39 4.02 2.31 -8.68
N HIS A 40 5.14 1.76 -9.12
CA HIS A 40 6.47 2.38 -8.95
C HIS A 40 6.53 3.77 -9.59
N ASP A 41 5.96 3.91 -10.77
CA ASP A 41 6.01 5.15 -11.55
C ASP A 41 5.09 6.25 -11.00
N SER A 42 4.23 5.96 -10.01
CA SER A 42 3.45 6.96 -9.30
C SER A 42 4.29 7.73 -8.25
N ILE A 43 5.46 7.21 -7.90
CA ILE A 43 6.33 7.78 -6.87
C ILE A 43 7.24 8.84 -7.49
N ASP A 44 7.15 10.04 -6.96
CA ASP A 44 7.97 11.19 -7.38
C ASP A 44 8.64 11.89 -6.19
N ASP A 45 9.31 12.99 -6.46
CA ASP A 45 10.07 13.72 -5.45
C ASP A 45 9.18 14.38 -4.39
N TYR A 46 7.90 14.67 -4.69
CA TYR A 46 6.95 15.14 -3.68
C TYR A 46 6.67 14.04 -2.65
N LEU A 47 6.38 12.82 -3.11
CA LEU A 47 6.12 11.68 -2.21
C LEU A 47 7.35 11.31 -1.38
N LYS A 48 8.54 11.36 -1.98
CA LYS A 48 9.80 11.17 -1.24
C LYS A 48 9.97 12.20 -0.14
N ARG A 49 9.61 13.47 -0.38
CA ARG A 49 9.67 14.54 0.63
C ARG A 49 8.67 14.31 1.75
N VAL A 50 7.41 14.01 1.43
CA VAL A 50 6.36 13.74 2.44
C VAL A 50 6.77 12.59 3.37
N ARG A 51 7.41 11.54 2.84
CA ARG A 51 7.91 10.42 3.65
C ARG A 51 9.04 10.79 4.60
N ASN A 52 9.76 11.86 4.34
CA ASN A 52 10.83 12.38 5.19
C ASN A 52 10.35 13.48 6.15
N GLU A 53 9.07 13.86 6.11
CA GLU A 53 8.48 14.80 7.06
C GLU A 53 8.38 14.17 8.46
N ASP A 54 8.60 14.97 9.49
CA ASP A 54 8.46 14.54 10.90
C ASP A 54 6.99 14.65 11.36
N ILE A 55 6.15 13.83 10.75
CA ILE A 55 4.71 13.72 11.03
C ILE A 55 4.32 12.25 11.23
N SER A 56 3.14 12.00 11.76
CA SER A 56 2.66 10.64 11.98
C SER A 56 2.49 9.86 10.66
N SER A 57 2.68 8.54 10.71
CA SER A 57 2.47 7.66 9.53
C SER A 57 1.07 7.79 8.95
N ARG A 58 0.04 8.06 9.79
CA ARG A 58 -1.33 8.29 9.33
C ARG A 58 -1.44 9.59 8.53
N GLU A 59 -0.78 10.65 8.99
CA GLU A 59 -0.79 11.95 8.31
C GLU A 59 0.02 11.91 7.01
N GLN A 60 1.16 11.20 7.01
CA GLN A 60 1.93 10.94 5.80
C GLN A 60 1.06 10.22 4.76
N GLU A 61 0.40 9.12 5.15
CA GLU A 61 -0.45 8.35 4.25
C GLU A 61 -1.61 9.18 3.70
N TYR A 62 -2.28 9.97 4.55
CA TYR A 62 -3.33 10.87 4.11
C TYR A 62 -2.85 11.89 3.05
N LYS A 63 -1.69 12.54 3.26
CA LYS A 63 -1.09 13.45 2.28
C LYS A 63 -0.73 12.74 0.98
N ILE A 64 -0.18 11.54 1.09
CA ILE A 64 0.21 10.71 -0.06
C ILE A 64 -1.03 10.33 -0.88
N ASP A 65 -2.09 9.83 -0.25
CA ASP A 65 -3.32 9.43 -0.93
C ASP A 65 -3.97 10.63 -1.64
N GLN A 66 -4.10 11.77 -0.97
CA GLN A 66 -4.62 13.01 -1.57
C GLN A 66 -3.84 13.47 -2.81
N TYR A 67 -2.54 13.24 -2.83
CA TYR A 67 -1.70 13.57 -3.96
C TYR A 67 -1.82 12.56 -5.09
N ILE A 68 -1.77 11.26 -4.77
CA ILE A 68 -1.81 10.17 -5.74
C ILE A 68 -3.17 10.11 -6.43
N ASP A 69 -4.26 10.35 -5.72
CA ASP A 69 -5.62 10.44 -6.26
C ASP A 69 -5.75 11.45 -7.41
N LYS A 70 -4.99 12.55 -7.35
CA LYS A 70 -4.96 13.60 -8.37
C LYS A 70 -3.87 13.41 -9.41
N SER A 71 -2.90 12.51 -9.16
CA SER A 71 -1.76 12.30 -10.02
C SER A 71 -2.12 11.44 -11.24
N LYS A 72 -1.62 11.84 -12.40
CA LYS A 72 -1.69 11.04 -13.63
C LYS A 72 -0.48 10.10 -13.82
N LYS A 73 0.48 10.12 -12.89
CA LYS A 73 1.68 9.29 -12.95
C LYS A 73 1.37 7.86 -12.55
N GLY A 74 1.90 6.89 -13.29
CA GLY A 74 1.74 5.48 -12.99
C GLY A 74 0.32 4.94 -13.13
N CYS A 75 -0.59 5.63 -13.83
CA CYS A 75 -1.99 5.27 -14.00
C CYS A 75 -2.18 4.13 -15.01
N TYR A 76 -1.68 2.94 -14.67
CA TYR A 76 -1.74 1.75 -15.52
C TYR A 76 -2.92 0.82 -15.23
N LEU A 77 -3.59 0.99 -14.06
CA LEU A 77 -4.57 0.04 -13.54
C LEU A 77 -5.97 0.33 -14.12
N ASN A 78 -6.10 0.18 -15.43
CA ASN A 78 -7.32 0.46 -16.19
C ASN A 78 -7.62 -0.68 -17.17
N SER A 79 -8.86 -0.75 -17.66
CA SER A 79 -9.27 -1.70 -18.71
C SER A 79 -8.85 -3.15 -18.39
N GLU A 80 -8.19 -3.86 -19.30
CA GLU A 80 -7.73 -5.23 -19.14
C GLU A 80 -6.93 -5.49 -17.85
N ILE A 81 -6.12 -4.52 -17.40
CA ILE A 81 -5.34 -4.63 -16.16
C ILE A 81 -6.26 -4.53 -14.94
N LEU A 82 -7.27 -3.69 -14.97
CA LEU A 82 -8.29 -3.60 -13.93
C LEU A 82 -9.02 -4.94 -13.78
N ASP A 83 -9.51 -5.51 -14.88
CA ASP A 83 -10.22 -6.79 -14.90
C ASP A 83 -9.32 -7.93 -14.40
N TYR A 84 -8.06 -7.94 -14.84
CA TYR A 84 -7.08 -8.93 -14.39
C TYR A 84 -6.86 -8.85 -12.86
N LEU A 85 -6.63 -7.67 -12.31
CA LEU A 85 -6.40 -7.48 -10.87
C LEU A 85 -7.63 -7.84 -10.05
N TYR A 86 -8.82 -7.42 -10.49
CA TYR A 86 -10.08 -7.77 -9.85
C TYR A 86 -10.22 -9.28 -9.71
N ASN A 87 -10.10 -10.00 -10.81
CA ASN A 87 -10.19 -11.46 -10.84
C ASN A 87 -9.08 -12.12 -10.01
N TYR A 88 -7.87 -11.57 -10.04
CA TYR A 88 -6.74 -12.08 -9.26
C TYR A 88 -7.06 -12.01 -7.76
N PHE A 89 -7.51 -10.86 -7.24
CA PHE A 89 -7.80 -10.70 -5.81
C PHE A 89 -8.92 -11.64 -5.35
N VAL A 90 -9.99 -11.74 -6.09
CA VAL A 90 -11.10 -12.65 -5.79
C VAL A 90 -10.64 -14.11 -5.83
N SER A 91 -9.79 -14.49 -6.78
CA SER A 91 -9.28 -15.87 -6.91
C SER A 91 -8.40 -16.32 -5.75
N LYS A 92 -7.85 -15.38 -4.94
CA LYS A 92 -6.99 -15.66 -3.78
C LYS A 92 -7.75 -15.66 -2.46
N ASP A 93 -9.05 -15.36 -2.49
CA ASP A 93 -9.92 -15.49 -1.32
C ASP A 93 -9.85 -16.92 -0.75
N LYS A 94 -9.89 -17.03 0.57
CA LYS A 94 -9.78 -18.28 1.36
C LYS A 94 -8.44 -19.01 1.26
N SER A 95 -7.55 -18.63 0.35
CA SER A 95 -6.21 -19.24 0.28
C SER A 95 -5.14 -18.42 1.02
N PHE A 96 -4.97 -17.17 0.65
CA PHE A 96 -3.99 -16.29 1.30
C PHE A 96 -4.60 -15.43 2.39
N TYR A 97 -5.88 -15.09 2.22
CA TYR A 97 -6.65 -14.20 3.07
C TYR A 97 -8.15 -14.50 2.94
N ASP A 98 -8.93 -14.00 3.89
CA ASP A 98 -10.37 -13.86 3.72
C ASP A 98 -10.64 -12.45 3.23
N LEU A 99 -11.00 -12.31 1.97
CA LEU A 99 -11.22 -11.04 1.30
C LEU A 99 -12.46 -10.35 1.87
N VAL A 100 -12.36 -9.06 2.14
CA VAL A 100 -13.49 -8.22 2.58
C VAL A 100 -13.87 -7.22 1.52
N THR A 101 -12.95 -6.36 1.12
CA THR A 101 -13.18 -5.31 0.12
C THR A 101 -11.88 -4.83 -0.50
N PHE A 102 -11.97 -4.31 -1.72
CA PHE A 102 -10.90 -3.56 -2.35
C PHE A 102 -11.42 -2.46 -3.28
N SER A 103 -10.57 -1.48 -3.55
CA SER A 103 -10.73 -0.52 -4.63
C SER A 103 -9.44 -0.41 -5.42
N ILE A 104 -9.53 -0.59 -6.75
CA ILE A 104 -8.40 -0.49 -7.68
C ILE A 104 -8.42 0.89 -8.30
N MET A 105 -7.60 1.81 -7.75
CA MET A 105 -7.42 3.15 -8.30
C MET A 105 -6.49 3.11 -9.52
N PRO A 106 -6.45 4.15 -10.37
CA PRO A 106 -5.63 4.11 -11.59
C PRO A 106 -4.13 3.82 -11.37
N ASN A 107 -3.58 4.14 -10.20
CA ASN A 107 -2.14 4.01 -9.88
C ASN A 107 -1.84 3.37 -8.52
N HIS A 108 -2.85 2.95 -7.77
CA HIS A 108 -2.71 2.27 -6.50
C HIS A 108 -3.92 1.38 -6.18
N VAL A 109 -3.79 0.56 -5.15
CA VAL A 109 -4.83 -0.35 -4.68
C VAL A 109 -4.99 -0.18 -3.18
N HIS A 110 -6.24 -0.09 -2.73
CA HIS A 110 -6.64 -0.28 -1.34
C HIS A 110 -7.33 -1.62 -1.20
N ILE A 111 -6.93 -2.41 -0.21
CA ILE A 111 -7.51 -3.73 0.04
C ILE A 111 -7.64 -3.99 1.55
N LEU A 112 -8.76 -4.55 1.96
CA LEU A 112 -9.04 -5.00 3.33
C LEU A 112 -9.32 -6.50 3.30
N PHE A 113 -8.60 -7.24 4.12
CA PHE A 113 -8.75 -8.69 4.26
C PHE A 113 -8.38 -9.15 5.67
N LYS A 114 -8.81 -10.34 6.06
CA LYS A 114 -8.28 -11.05 7.22
C LYS A 114 -7.12 -11.94 6.79
N GLN A 115 -6.00 -11.87 7.48
CA GLN A 115 -4.81 -12.65 7.14
C GLN A 115 -4.99 -14.14 7.46
N ASN A 116 -4.71 -15.02 6.49
CA ASN A 116 -4.60 -16.46 6.69
C ASN A 116 -3.15 -16.93 6.78
N ILE A 117 -2.22 -16.12 6.25
CA ILE A 117 -0.78 -16.30 6.33
C ILE A 117 -0.12 -14.94 6.61
N GLU A 118 1.19 -14.91 6.84
CA GLU A 118 1.94 -13.70 7.15
C GLU A 118 1.84 -12.64 6.05
N LEU A 119 1.62 -11.39 6.47
CA LEU A 119 1.42 -10.25 5.55
C LEU A 119 2.54 -10.08 4.51
N PRO A 120 3.84 -10.18 4.87
CA PRO A 120 4.90 -10.09 3.87
C PRO A 120 4.81 -11.17 2.78
N LYS A 121 4.35 -12.37 3.12
CA LYS A 121 4.14 -13.46 2.15
C LYS A 121 2.97 -13.15 1.22
N ILE A 122 1.85 -12.65 1.77
CA ILE A 122 0.70 -12.20 0.98
C ILE A 122 1.13 -11.14 -0.02
N MET A 123 1.80 -10.09 0.46
CA MET A 123 2.21 -8.97 -0.38
C MET A 123 3.26 -9.36 -1.43
N LYS A 124 4.18 -10.25 -1.10
CA LYS A 124 5.14 -10.81 -2.06
C LYS A 124 4.44 -11.58 -3.18
N GLN A 125 3.44 -12.39 -2.86
CA GLN A 125 2.66 -13.14 -3.84
C GLN A 125 1.83 -12.20 -4.73
N ILE A 126 1.07 -11.28 -4.13
CA ILE A 126 0.27 -10.31 -4.88
C ILE A 126 1.15 -9.51 -5.83
N LYS A 127 2.17 -8.83 -5.29
CA LYS A 127 3.01 -7.91 -6.09
C LYS A 127 3.85 -8.66 -7.13
N GLY A 128 4.38 -9.85 -6.80
CA GLY A 128 5.19 -10.62 -7.72
C GLY A 128 4.39 -11.17 -8.91
N ALA A 129 3.29 -11.87 -8.63
CA ALA A 129 2.45 -12.46 -9.67
C ALA A 129 1.80 -11.40 -10.56
N THR A 130 1.24 -10.33 -9.95
CA THR A 130 0.56 -9.28 -10.72
C THR A 130 1.53 -8.42 -11.52
N ALA A 131 2.74 -8.11 -10.99
CA ALA A 131 3.75 -7.39 -11.75
C ALA A 131 4.19 -8.13 -13.00
N PHE A 132 4.32 -9.47 -12.93
CA PHE A 132 4.71 -10.29 -14.07
C PHE A 132 3.68 -10.19 -15.19
N GLU A 133 2.39 -10.44 -14.91
CA GLU A 133 1.34 -10.42 -15.92
C GLU A 133 1.06 -8.99 -16.45
N ILE A 134 1.04 -7.98 -15.58
CA ILE A 134 0.84 -6.59 -16.00
C ILE A 134 1.98 -6.11 -16.91
N ASN A 135 3.23 -6.43 -16.58
CA ASN A 135 4.36 -6.08 -17.44
C ASN A 135 4.26 -6.76 -18.83
N LYS A 136 3.70 -7.98 -18.88
CA LYS A 136 3.44 -8.69 -20.14
C LYS A 136 2.34 -8.00 -20.96
N ILE A 137 1.20 -7.65 -20.33
CA ILE A 137 0.12 -6.89 -20.97
C ILE A 137 0.63 -5.56 -21.51
N LEU A 138 1.40 -4.81 -20.73
CA LEU A 138 1.96 -3.52 -21.10
C LEU A 138 3.19 -3.62 -22.06
N LYS A 139 3.65 -4.84 -22.37
CA LYS A 139 4.88 -5.09 -23.16
C LYS A 139 6.10 -4.34 -22.61
N ARG A 140 6.20 -4.23 -21.28
CA ARG A 140 7.29 -3.55 -20.57
C ARG A 140 8.09 -4.52 -19.69
N LYS A 141 9.26 -4.08 -19.23
CA LYS A 141 10.13 -4.77 -18.28
C LYS A 141 10.44 -3.87 -17.09
N GLY A 142 10.91 -4.46 -16.00
CA GLY A 142 11.35 -3.73 -14.82
C GLY A 142 10.33 -3.73 -13.68
N ILE A 143 10.55 -2.85 -12.73
CA ILE A 143 9.75 -2.76 -11.51
C ILE A 143 8.36 -2.19 -11.86
N PHE A 144 7.31 -2.87 -11.45
CA PHE A 144 5.94 -2.41 -11.63
C PHE A 144 5.36 -1.79 -10.35
N TRP A 145 5.44 -2.50 -9.23
CA TRP A 145 4.99 -2.00 -7.93
C TRP A 145 6.11 -1.33 -7.16
N GLU A 146 5.79 -0.30 -6.41
CA GLU A 146 6.67 0.24 -5.40
C GLU A 146 7.14 -0.88 -4.44
N SER A 147 8.37 -0.82 -3.92
CA SER A 147 8.91 -1.86 -3.00
C SER A 147 8.10 -1.96 -1.71
N ASN A 148 7.76 -0.82 -1.12
CA ASN A 148 6.97 -0.73 0.11
C ASN A 148 5.46 -0.79 -0.13
N TYR A 149 4.72 -0.90 0.96
CA TYR A 149 3.27 -0.74 1.06
C TYR A 149 2.95 -0.13 2.43
N TYR A 150 1.80 0.52 2.53
CA TYR A 150 1.24 0.92 3.82
C TYR A 150 0.33 -0.17 4.33
N ASP A 151 0.37 -0.45 5.64
CA ASP A 151 -0.55 -1.40 6.27
C ASP A 151 -1.03 -0.91 7.64
N LYS A 152 -2.20 -1.35 8.00
CA LYS A 152 -2.82 -1.04 9.28
C LYS A 152 -3.71 -2.17 9.77
N VAL A 153 -3.44 -2.65 10.98
CA VAL A 153 -4.32 -3.61 11.66
C VAL A 153 -5.64 -2.93 12.05
N ILE A 154 -6.74 -3.58 11.77
CA ILE A 154 -8.07 -3.15 12.21
C ILE A 154 -8.27 -3.56 13.67
N ARG A 155 -8.62 -2.59 14.52
CA ARG A 155 -8.62 -2.75 15.98
C ARG A 155 -10.00 -3.03 16.58
N ASN A 156 -11.06 -2.57 15.92
CA ASN A 156 -12.45 -2.71 16.39
C ASN A 156 -13.42 -2.51 15.21
N GLU A 157 -14.70 -2.72 15.48
CA GLU A 157 -15.80 -2.62 14.51
C GLU A 157 -15.89 -1.22 13.86
N THR A 158 -15.88 -0.16 14.67
CA THR A 158 -15.92 1.23 14.14
C THR A 158 -14.75 1.51 13.20
N HIS A 159 -13.55 1.01 13.52
CA HIS A 159 -12.39 1.15 12.63
C HIS A 159 -12.57 0.34 11.34
N PHE A 160 -13.18 -0.86 11.43
CA PHE A 160 -13.50 -1.68 10.27
C PHE A 160 -14.47 -0.96 9.33
N GLU A 161 -15.59 -0.44 9.86
CA GLU A 161 -16.58 0.32 9.08
C GLU A 161 -15.97 1.54 8.40
N GLN A 162 -15.17 2.33 9.14
CA GLN A 162 -14.48 3.50 8.58
C GLN A 162 -13.55 3.15 7.42
N VAL A 163 -12.82 2.04 7.52
CA VAL A 163 -11.92 1.60 6.46
C VAL A 163 -12.70 1.00 5.29
N TYR A 164 -13.76 0.25 5.55
CA TYR A 164 -14.64 -0.27 4.51
C TYR A 164 -15.24 0.87 3.67
N ASP A 165 -15.83 1.86 4.33
CA ASP A 165 -16.42 3.04 3.68
C ASP A 165 -15.36 3.86 2.94
N TYR A 166 -14.18 4.03 3.51
CA TYR A 166 -13.07 4.70 2.84
C TYR A 166 -12.74 4.01 1.51
N ILE A 167 -12.62 2.68 1.49
CA ILE A 167 -12.33 1.91 0.29
C ILE A 167 -13.49 2.01 -0.71
N LYS A 168 -14.72 1.85 -0.24
CA LYS A 168 -15.94 1.90 -1.05
C LYS A 168 -16.09 3.21 -1.81
N TYR A 169 -15.87 4.33 -1.13
CA TYR A 169 -16.09 5.64 -1.71
C TYR A 169 -14.87 6.26 -2.38
N ASN A 170 -13.70 5.59 -2.37
CA ASN A 170 -12.46 6.18 -2.85
C ASN A 170 -12.54 6.58 -4.33
N ALA A 171 -12.92 5.66 -5.22
CA ALA A 171 -13.06 5.94 -6.65
C ALA A 171 -14.16 6.96 -6.96
N ILE A 172 -15.22 7.01 -6.14
CA ILE A 172 -16.33 7.97 -6.28
C ILE A 172 -15.86 9.39 -5.92
N LYS A 173 -15.07 9.53 -4.85
CA LYS A 173 -14.56 10.85 -4.41
C LYS A 173 -13.73 11.56 -5.45
N VAL A 174 -13.04 10.84 -6.31
CA VAL A 174 -12.20 11.38 -7.38
C VAL A 174 -12.89 11.35 -8.75
N ASP A 175 -14.20 11.14 -8.75
CA ASP A 175 -15.09 11.22 -9.91
C ASP A 175 -14.66 10.31 -11.07
N LEU A 176 -14.23 9.07 -10.75
CA LEU A 176 -13.92 8.07 -11.76
C LEU A 176 -15.22 7.51 -12.38
N ARG A 177 -15.31 7.55 -13.71
CA ARG A 177 -16.50 7.08 -14.44
C ARG A 177 -16.78 5.60 -14.24
N ASP A 178 -15.74 4.80 -14.04
CA ASP A 178 -15.74 3.36 -13.81
C ASP A 178 -15.59 2.99 -12.32
N ALA A 179 -16.06 3.88 -11.41
CA ALA A 179 -15.90 3.69 -9.96
C ALA A 179 -16.53 2.38 -9.47
N LYS A 180 -17.65 1.95 -10.07
CA LYS A 180 -18.33 0.69 -9.71
C LYS A 180 -17.54 -0.55 -10.08
N GLU A 181 -16.90 -0.53 -11.23
CA GLU A 181 -16.08 -1.63 -11.76
C GLU A 181 -14.79 -1.79 -10.97
N ARG A 182 -14.35 -0.73 -10.30
CA ARG A 182 -13.11 -0.68 -9.49
C ARG A 182 -13.27 -1.22 -8.09
N PHE A 183 -14.49 -1.36 -7.62
CA PHE A 183 -14.81 -1.70 -6.25
C PHE A 183 -15.34 -3.14 -6.14
N TYR A 184 -14.94 -3.82 -5.07
CA TYR A 184 -15.48 -5.09 -4.60
C TYR A 184 -15.75 -5.00 -3.10
N GLY A 185 -16.88 -5.50 -2.64
CA GLY A 185 -17.22 -5.60 -1.22
C GLY A 185 -18.16 -6.75 -0.94
N ILE A 186 -17.93 -7.49 0.15
CA ILE A 186 -18.75 -8.64 0.54
C ILE A 186 -20.12 -8.26 1.11
N TYR A 187 -20.33 -6.97 1.40
CA TYR A 187 -21.59 -6.46 1.97
C TYR A 187 -22.44 -5.66 0.94
N GLU A 188 -22.16 -5.82 -0.35
CA GLU A 188 -22.85 -5.12 -1.44
C GLU A 188 -23.78 -6.04 -2.22
#